data_056705e90928e3082853d0d154584e94
#
_entry.id   056705e90928e3082853d0d154584e94
#
_cell.length_a   1.000
_cell.length_b   1.000
_cell.length_c   1.000
_cell.angle_alpha   90.00
_cell.angle_beta   90.00
_cell.angle_gamma   90.00
#
_symmetry.space_group_name_H-M   'P 1'
#
loop_
_entity.id
_entity.type
_entity.pdbx_description
1 polymer ?
#
loop_
_entity_poly.entity_id
_entity_poly.type
_entity_poly.pdbx_seq_one_letter_code
_entity_poly.pdbx_strand_id
1 'polypeptide(L)'
;MFEKYKDFLSSFGIMLLGVLLLFFSSVYFGSEKSFSFARFPHSDKRAVEGGDVQVKTLPVSKPSVPLMDKTVADNGLISGRLTAAAAVVLDAKTKTVLFNKNAADVRPLASITKLMTAMVLIDSSLNWNTVATVTAEDIEGDHHIEAGEQFTLEDLWNIALIGSSNSAINTLVRSAGFSREDFAVKMNQKAQALRLLSARFVEPTGLSENNMANAADTAKMLIDALKFDKIFTTVQVGEYYAHPLGSKKARRVWTTNWLLTNWVPNEFKAENIAGKTGYIESSGYNFAVSLSDERAHSIAVVVLGASGNEQRFSEARDLAEWTFAHFVWPDEEGYNALVE
;
A
#
# COMPACT_ATOMS: atom_id res chain seq x y z
N MET A 1 23.56 -30.39 43.92
CA MET A 1 22.34 -30.99 43.30
C MET A 1 22.09 -30.50 41.85
N PHE A 2 22.72 -29.45 41.41
CA PHE A 2 22.52 -28.88 40.06
C PHE A 2 23.38 -29.51 38.96
N GLU A 3 24.51 -30.13 39.27
CA GLU A 3 25.37 -30.74 38.21
C GLU A 3 24.82 -32.06 37.64
N LYS A 4 24.08 -32.86 38.43
CA LYS A 4 23.47 -34.10 37.92
C LYS A 4 22.34 -33.91 36.89
N TYR A 5 21.73 -32.72 36.82
CA TYR A 5 20.67 -32.42 35.86
C TYR A 5 21.22 -31.99 34.48
N LYS A 6 22.42 -31.47 34.41
CA LYS A 6 23.04 -31.02 33.13
C LYS A 6 23.39 -32.18 32.20
N ASP A 7 23.89 -33.27 32.81
CA ASP A 7 24.29 -34.47 32.03
C ASP A 7 23.08 -35.29 31.55
N PHE A 8 21.95 -35.23 32.30
CA PHE A 8 20.71 -35.91 31.93
C PHE A 8 20.03 -35.21 30.72
N LEU A 9 20.04 -33.87 30.64
CA LEU A 9 19.47 -33.11 29.55
C LEU A 9 20.30 -33.18 28.26
N SER A 10 21.64 -33.31 28.36
CA SER A 10 22.50 -33.49 27.21
C SER A 10 22.35 -34.88 26.55
N SER A 11 22.17 -35.91 27.34
CA SER A 11 21.96 -37.27 26.83
C SER A 11 20.59 -37.49 26.21
N PHE A 12 19.56 -36.81 26.73
CA PHE A 12 18.20 -36.90 26.17
C PHE A 12 18.06 -36.10 24.85
N GLY A 13 18.76 -34.98 24.73
CA GLY A 13 18.80 -34.16 23.48
C GLY A 13 19.47 -34.89 22.33
N ILE A 14 20.56 -35.62 22.60
CA ILE A 14 21.29 -36.38 21.55
C ILE A 14 20.47 -37.60 21.10
N MET A 15 19.71 -38.23 21.99
CA MET A 15 18.87 -39.38 21.66
C MET A 15 17.65 -38.95 20.80
N LEU A 16 17.08 -37.78 21.06
CA LEU A 16 15.96 -37.25 20.28
C LEU A 16 16.39 -36.83 18.86
N LEU A 17 17.60 -36.28 18.71
CA LEU A 17 18.16 -35.92 17.42
C LEU A 17 18.48 -37.14 16.57
N GLY A 18 18.95 -38.22 17.19
CA GLY A 18 19.23 -39.49 16.52
C GLY A 18 17.96 -40.17 15.98
N VAL A 19 16.87 -40.15 16.74
CA VAL A 19 15.58 -40.72 16.31
C VAL A 19 14.96 -39.89 15.17
N LEU A 20 15.07 -38.54 15.19
CA LEU A 20 14.59 -37.70 14.09
C LEU A 20 15.38 -37.92 12.79
N LEU A 21 16.70 -38.12 12.85
CA LEU A 21 17.51 -38.41 11.68
C LEU A 21 17.22 -39.79 11.06
N LEU A 22 16.89 -40.81 11.88
CA LEU A 22 16.49 -42.12 11.40
C LEU A 22 15.08 -42.12 10.76
N PHE A 23 14.17 -41.28 11.24
CA PHE A 23 12.86 -41.12 10.60
C PHE A 23 12.95 -40.38 9.26
N PHE A 24 13.83 -39.39 9.10
CA PHE A 24 14.03 -38.71 7.83
C PHE A 24 14.73 -39.58 6.76
N SER A 25 15.60 -40.51 7.18
CA SER A 25 16.26 -41.42 6.23
C SER A 25 15.34 -42.55 5.70
N SER A 26 14.34 -42.97 6.47
CA SER A 26 13.39 -44.01 6.05
C SER A 26 12.28 -43.51 5.15
N VAL A 27 12.01 -42.17 5.14
CA VAL A 27 11.00 -41.55 4.24
C VAL A 27 11.63 -41.17 2.89
N TYR A 28 12.97 -41.02 2.79
CA TYR A 28 13.63 -40.60 1.57
C TYR A 28 14.16 -41.77 0.70
N PHE A 29 14.18 -43.04 1.18
CA PHE A 29 14.71 -44.21 0.45
C PHE A 29 13.66 -45.28 0.10
N GLY A 30 12.40 -44.99 0.12
CA GLY A 30 11.33 -45.94 -0.13
C GLY A 30 10.34 -45.52 -1.23
N SER A 31 10.79 -45.36 -2.47
CA SER A 31 9.99 -45.68 -3.68
C SER A 31 10.82 -45.44 -4.96
N GLU A 32 11.66 -46.38 -5.33
CA GLU A 32 12.01 -46.55 -6.73
C GLU A 32 10.80 -47.11 -7.47
N LYS A 33 9.91 -46.23 -7.95
CA LYS A 33 9.04 -46.59 -9.06
C LYS A 33 9.86 -46.42 -10.33
N SER A 34 10.28 -47.56 -10.89
CA SER A 34 10.80 -47.66 -12.23
C SER A 34 9.80 -47.06 -13.22
N PHE A 35 10.09 -45.86 -13.74
CA PHE A 35 9.38 -45.32 -14.88
C PHE A 35 9.78 -46.13 -16.11
N SER A 36 8.95 -47.06 -16.54
CA SER A 36 9.02 -47.72 -17.83
C SER A 36 8.75 -46.67 -18.89
N PHE A 37 9.78 -46.27 -19.65
CA PHE A 37 9.58 -45.49 -20.87
C PHE A 37 8.75 -46.33 -21.84
N ALA A 38 7.50 -45.96 -22.07
CA ALA A 38 6.72 -46.50 -23.16
C ALA A 38 7.48 -46.20 -24.47
N ARG A 39 7.95 -47.26 -25.15
CA ARG A 39 8.47 -47.12 -26.53
C ARG A 39 7.31 -46.68 -27.39
N PHE A 40 7.39 -45.44 -27.90
CA PHE A 40 6.51 -45.01 -28.98
C PHE A 40 6.79 -45.89 -30.22
N PRO A 41 5.75 -46.43 -30.86
CA PRO A 41 5.93 -47.17 -32.09
C PRO A 41 6.52 -46.24 -33.15
N HIS A 42 7.52 -46.75 -33.89
CA HIS A 42 8.08 -46.08 -35.07
C HIS A 42 6.93 -45.76 -36.01
N SER A 43 6.63 -44.47 -36.18
CA SER A 43 5.69 -44.02 -37.19
C SER A 43 6.31 -44.21 -38.57
N ASP A 44 5.64 -44.96 -39.40
CA ASP A 44 5.85 -45.02 -40.84
C ASP A 44 6.02 -43.60 -41.40
N LYS A 45 7.11 -43.41 -42.14
CA LYS A 45 7.36 -42.23 -42.94
C LYS A 45 6.36 -42.17 -44.10
N ARG A 46 5.16 -41.71 -43.85
CA ARG A 46 4.32 -41.18 -44.92
C ARG A 46 4.80 -39.75 -45.19
N ALA A 47 5.31 -39.52 -46.39
CA ALA A 47 5.57 -38.22 -46.91
C ALA A 47 4.25 -37.44 -46.87
N VAL A 48 4.18 -36.44 -46.00
CA VAL A 48 3.10 -35.45 -46.02
C VAL A 48 3.49 -34.50 -47.15
N GLU A 49 2.75 -34.54 -48.26
CA GLU A 49 2.82 -33.52 -49.28
C GLU A 49 2.62 -32.18 -48.60
N GLY A 50 3.49 -31.21 -48.94
CA GLY A 50 3.50 -29.88 -48.36
C GLY A 50 2.25 -29.12 -48.72
N GLY A 51 1.28 -29.14 -47.82
CA GLY A 51 0.26 -28.12 -47.75
C GLY A 51 0.89 -26.89 -47.08
N ASP A 52 0.84 -25.76 -47.78
CA ASP A 52 1.21 -24.47 -47.19
C ASP A 52 0.44 -24.26 -45.86
N VAL A 53 1.14 -24.52 -44.74
CA VAL A 53 0.62 -24.13 -43.43
C VAL A 53 0.72 -22.62 -43.39
N GLN A 54 -0.34 -21.94 -43.75
CA GLN A 54 -0.46 -20.52 -43.43
C GLN A 54 -0.43 -20.39 -41.89
N VAL A 55 0.72 -20.04 -41.38
CA VAL A 55 0.87 -19.62 -39.97
C VAL A 55 0.07 -18.33 -39.85
N LYS A 56 -1.18 -18.48 -39.37
CA LYS A 56 -2.00 -17.36 -39.01
C LYS A 56 -1.34 -16.69 -37.82
N THR A 57 -0.51 -15.68 -38.08
CA THR A 57 0.06 -14.83 -37.03
C THR A 57 -1.11 -14.24 -36.25
N LEU A 58 -1.26 -14.64 -34.99
CA LEU A 58 -2.20 -13.99 -34.10
C LEU A 58 -1.84 -12.51 -34.04
N PRO A 59 -2.80 -11.60 -34.14
CA PRO A 59 -2.51 -10.18 -33.99
C PRO A 59 -1.84 -9.99 -32.64
N VAL A 60 -0.62 -9.44 -32.64
CA VAL A 60 0.05 -9.02 -31.42
C VAL A 60 -0.84 -7.94 -30.80
N SER A 61 -1.41 -8.22 -29.62
CA SER A 61 -2.18 -7.21 -28.92
C SER A 61 -1.27 -6.04 -28.61
N LYS A 62 -1.68 -4.82 -29.00
CA LYS A 62 -0.93 -3.61 -28.66
C LYS A 62 -0.82 -3.51 -27.14
N PRO A 63 0.31 -2.97 -26.61
CA PRO A 63 0.43 -2.69 -25.18
C PRO A 63 -0.77 -1.86 -24.72
N SER A 64 -1.31 -2.17 -23.56
CA SER A 64 -2.42 -1.42 -22.92
C SER A 64 -1.96 -0.63 -21.69
N VAL A 65 -0.67 -0.28 -21.65
CA VAL A 65 0.01 0.45 -20.56
C VAL A 65 0.54 1.78 -21.07
N PRO A 66 0.70 2.80 -20.24
CA PRO A 66 1.35 4.05 -20.64
C PRO A 66 2.78 3.78 -21.13
N LEU A 67 3.20 4.49 -22.16
CA LEU A 67 4.53 4.38 -22.76
C LEU A 67 5.29 5.69 -22.58
N MET A 68 6.57 5.60 -22.26
CA MET A 68 7.43 6.76 -22.17
C MET A 68 7.73 7.32 -23.56
N ASP A 69 7.44 8.60 -23.76
CA ASP A 69 7.87 9.34 -24.94
C ASP A 69 9.35 9.69 -24.83
N LYS A 70 10.18 8.94 -25.52
CA LYS A 70 11.63 9.13 -25.52
C LYS A 70 12.08 10.40 -26.27
N THR A 71 11.19 11.07 -26.99
CA THR A 71 11.49 12.34 -27.66
C THR A 71 11.43 13.53 -26.71
N VAL A 72 10.72 13.38 -25.58
CA VAL A 72 10.75 14.37 -24.49
C VAL A 72 12.08 14.23 -23.75
N ALA A 73 12.86 15.28 -23.73
CA ALA A 73 14.19 15.29 -23.11
C ALA A 73 14.06 15.06 -21.59
N ASP A 74 14.32 13.83 -21.15
CA ASP A 74 14.57 13.56 -19.75
C ASP A 74 16.03 13.91 -19.42
N ASN A 75 16.22 15.07 -18.83
CA ASN A 75 17.55 15.53 -18.43
C ASN A 75 18.09 14.78 -17.20
N GLY A 76 17.47 13.67 -16.76
CA GLY A 76 17.84 12.91 -15.58
C GLY A 76 17.71 13.69 -14.26
N LEU A 77 17.07 14.86 -14.32
CA LEU A 77 17.07 15.84 -13.23
C LEU A 77 16.10 15.47 -12.10
N ILE A 78 15.03 14.71 -12.40
CA ILE A 78 13.99 14.47 -11.38
C ILE A 78 14.50 13.64 -10.21
N SER A 79 15.19 12.52 -10.47
CA SER A 79 15.71 11.66 -9.39
C SER A 79 16.79 12.33 -8.55
N GLY A 80 17.61 13.20 -9.15
CA GLY A 80 18.65 13.96 -8.46
C GLY A 80 18.12 15.10 -7.57
N ARG A 81 16.88 15.54 -7.78
CA ARG A 81 16.24 16.59 -6.99
C ARG A 81 15.48 16.06 -5.78
N LEU A 82 15.13 14.78 -5.76
CA LEU A 82 14.34 14.19 -4.69
C LEU A 82 15.19 13.99 -3.43
N THR A 83 14.74 14.54 -2.31
CA THR A 83 15.31 14.27 -0.99
C THR A 83 14.76 12.96 -0.41
N ALA A 84 13.63 12.50 -0.90
CA ALA A 84 13.00 11.23 -0.51
C ALA A 84 13.98 10.06 -0.59
N ALA A 85 13.98 9.23 0.44
CA ALA A 85 14.79 8.01 0.47
C ALA A 85 14.29 6.96 -0.52
N ALA A 86 12.97 6.89 -0.71
CA ALA A 86 12.33 6.04 -1.73
C ALA A 86 11.14 6.76 -2.34
N ALA A 87 10.92 6.56 -3.64
CA ALA A 87 9.74 7.08 -4.34
C ALA A 87 9.32 6.17 -5.51
N VAL A 88 8.04 6.19 -5.84
CA VAL A 88 7.49 5.46 -6.97
C VAL A 88 6.32 6.23 -7.58
N VAL A 89 6.16 6.11 -8.89
CA VAL A 89 4.92 6.47 -9.58
C VAL A 89 4.39 5.22 -10.28
N LEU A 90 3.14 4.88 -10.01
CA LEU A 90 2.41 3.82 -10.71
C LEU A 90 1.25 4.42 -11.51
N ASP A 91 1.01 3.91 -12.71
CA ASP A 91 -0.28 4.08 -13.37
C ASP A 91 -1.37 3.40 -12.53
N ALA A 92 -2.41 4.14 -12.16
CA ALA A 92 -3.41 3.65 -11.21
C ALA A 92 -4.26 2.50 -11.80
N LYS A 93 -4.45 2.48 -13.11
CA LYS A 93 -5.25 1.47 -13.82
C LYS A 93 -4.50 0.16 -14.00
N THR A 94 -3.27 0.21 -14.52
CA THR A 94 -2.49 -0.97 -14.90
C THR A 94 -1.48 -1.39 -13.82
N LYS A 95 -1.20 -0.51 -12.84
CA LYS A 95 -0.14 -0.65 -11.83
C LYS A 95 1.26 -0.72 -12.44
N THR A 96 1.42 -0.27 -13.70
CA THR A 96 2.73 -0.16 -14.35
C THR A 96 3.58 0.88 -13.64
N VAL A 97 4.86 0.56 -13.42
CA VAL A 97 5.83 1.49 -12.83
C VAL A 97 6.25 2.51 -13.87
N LEU A 98 5.98 3.79 -13.60
CA LEU A 98 6.34 4.93 -14.47
C LEU A 98 7.60 5.65 -13.96
N PHE A 99 7.84 5.63 -12.65
CA PHE A 99 9.05 6.13 -12.02
C PHE A 99 9.45 5.25 -10.84
N ASN A 100 10.76 5.11 -10.58
CA ASN A 100 11.30 4.31 -9.49
C ASN A 100 12.58 4.92 -8.92
N LYS A 101 12.57 5.21 -7.63
CA LYS A 101 13.76 5.50 -6.81
C LYS A 101 13.68 4.62 -5.56
N ASN A 102 14.52 3.59 -5.46
CA ASN A 102 14.60 2.69 -4.30
C ASN A 102 13.21 2.13 -3.87
N ALA A 103 12.29 1.93 -4.85
CA ALA A 103 10.89 1.62 -4.54
C ALA A 103 10.69 0.26 -3.87
N ALA A 104 11.71 -0.60 -3.84
CA ALA A 104 11.71 -1.90 -3.14
C ALA A 104 12.18 -1.80 -1.69
N ASP A 105 12.75 -0.67 -1.26
CA ASP A 105 13.26 -0.50 0.10
C ASP A 105 12.10 -0.40 1.09
N VAL A 106 12.11 -1.29 2.08
CA VAL A 106 11.09 -1.34 3.14
C VAL A 106 11.37 -0.24 4.17
N ARG A 107 10.35 0.59 4.43
CA ARG A 107 10.46 1.75 5.31
C ARG A 107 9.23 1.89 6.22
N PRO A 108 9.38 2.57 7.39
CA PRO A 108 8.23 2.90 8.23
C PRO A 108 7.24 3.80 7.50
N LEU A 109 5.95 3.47 7.57
CA LEU A 109 4.88 4.18 6.85
C LEU A 109 4.33 5.39 7.60
N ALA A 110 4.51 5.41 8.94
CA ALA A 110 3.79 6.34 9.80
C ALA A 110 2.27 6.30 9.50
N SER A 111 1.58 7.44 9.55
CA SER A 111 0.13 7.51 9.36
C SER A 111 -0.39 7.15 7.96
N ILE A 112 0.45 6.82 6.98
CA ILE A 112 -0.03 6.16 5.75
C ILE A 112 -0.68 4.80 6.10
N THR A 113 -0.26 4.17 7.19
CA THR A 113 -0.90 2.99 7.81
C THR A 113 -2.42 3.11 7.92
N LYS A 114 -2.95 4.32 8.15
CA LYS A 114 -4.39 4.55 8.30
C LYS A 114 -5.21 4.22 7.06
N LEU A 115 -4.59 4.13 5.87
CA LEU A 115 -5.27 3.62 4.67
C LEU A 115 -5.61 2.12 4.81
N MET A 116 -4.69 1.32 5.35
CA MET A 116 -4.96 -0.09 5.64
C MET A 116 -6.00 -0.24 6.75
N THR A 117 -5.88 0.55 7.81
CA THR A 117 -6.85 0.58 8.91
C THR A 117 -8.24 0.93 8.41
N ALA A 118 -8.36 1.93 7.52
CA ALA A 118 -9.63 2.32 6.93
C ALA A 118 -10.29 1.20 6.13
N MET A 119 -9.52 0.48 5.31
CA MET A 119 -10.05 -0.67 4.56
C MET A 119 -10.59 -1.76 5.49
N VAL A 120 -9.87 -2.08 6.56
CA VAL A 120 -10.29 -3.11 7.54
C VAL A 120 -11.52 -2.66 8.33
N LEU A 121 -11.63 -1.38 8.70
CA LEU A 121 -12.82 -0.83 9.36
C LEU A 121 -14.06 -0.89 8.46
N ILE A 122 -13.93 -0.63 7.16
CA ILE A 122 -15.04 -0.78 6.20
C ILE A 122 -15.46 -2.25 6.10
N ASP A 123 -14.52 -3.18 6.02
CA ASP A 123 -14.82 -4.63 5.98
C ASP A 123 -15.56 -5.10 7.26
N SER A 124 -15.40 -4.39 8.37
CA SER A 124 -16.07 -4.71 9.65
C SER A 124 -17.55 -4.30 9.70
N SER A 125 -18.09 -3.70 8.62
CA SER A 125 -19.52 -3.36 8.47
C SER A 125 -20.11 -2.53 9.62
N LEU A 126 -19.37 -1.51 10.07
CA LEU A 126 -19.77 -0.63 11.18
C LEU A 126 -21.03 0.18 10.84
N ASN A 127 -21.91 0.36 11.84
CA ASN A 127 -22.96 1.38 11.75
C ASN A 127 -22.35 2.74 12.11
N TRP A 128 -22.08 3.57 11.12
CA TRP A 128 -21.41 4.86 11.26
C TRP A 128 -22.18 5.88 12.11
N ASN A 129 -23.49 5.70 12.31
CA ASN A 129 -24.31 6.52 13.21
C ASN A 129 -24.18 6.13 14.68
N THR A 130 -23.49 5.02 14.99
CA THR A 130 -23.25 4.62 16.38
C THR A 130 -22.41 5.69 17.07
N VAL A 131 -22.78 5.99 18.32
CA VAL A 131 -22.04 6.92 19.18
C VAL A 131 -21.04 6.14 20.00
N ALA A 132 -19.79 6.60 20.01
CA ALA A 132 -18.73 6.07 20.87
C ALA A 132 -18.26 7.15 21.87
N THR A 133 -17.98 6.73 23.08
CA THR A 133 -17.28 7.55 24.07
C THR A 133 -15.79 7.30 23.93
N VAL A 134 -15.00 8.36 23.80
CA VAL A 134 -13.54 8.33 23.81
C VAL A 134 -13.07 7.98 25.21
N THR A 135 -12.24 6.94 25.36
CA THR A 135 -11.68 6.57 26.66
C THR A 135 -10.27 7.14 26.84
N ALA A 136 -9.74 7.11 28.04
CA ALA A 136 -8.37 7.56 28.32
C ALA A 136 -7.34 6.72 27.57
N GLU A 137 -7.63 5.41 27.38
CA GLU A 137 -6.78 4.46 26.66
C GLU A 137 -6.75 4.70 25.15
N ASP A 138 -7.78 5.39 24.60
CA ASP A 138 -7.82 5.76 23.19
C ASP A 138 -6.88 6.93 22.88
N ILE A 139 -6.57 7.79 23.87
CA ILE A 139 -5.80 9.02 23.66
C ILE A 139 -4.34 8.70 23.37
N GLU A 140 -3.86 9.12 22.20
CA GLU A 140 -2.49 8.83 21.77
C GLU A 140 -1.96 9.86 20.75
N GLY A 141 -1.09 10.73 21.23
CA GLY A 141 -0.21 11.55 20.37
C GLY A 141 -0.86 12.68 19.57
N ASP A 142 -2.15 13.00 19.82
CA ASP A 142 -2.83 14.13 19.19
C ASP A 142 -3.86 14.79 20.13
N HIS A 143 -4.35 15.97 19.74
CA HIS A 143 -5.29 16.77 20.52
C HIS A 143 -6.61 17.01 19.78
N HIS A 144 -6.95 16.14 18.81
CA HIS A 144 -8.18 16.28 18.05
C HIS A 144 -9.42 15.92 18.86
N ILE A 145 -9.29 14.99 19.82
CA ILE A 145 -10.37 14.56 20.70
C ILE A 145 -9.85 14.38 22.13
N GLU A 146 -10.76 14.42 23.12
CA GLU A 146 -10.44 14.28 24.55
C GLU A 146 -11.19 13.11 25.17
N ALA A 147 -10.62 12.53 26.22
CA ALA A 147 -11.27 11.45 26.97
C ALA A 147 -12.60 11.96 27.58
N GLY A 148 -13.65 11.16 27.49
CA GLY A 148 -15.00 11.48 27.92
C GLY A 148 -15.87 12.11 26.85
N GLU A 149 -15.31 12.64 25.76
CA GLU A 149 -16.10 13.13 24.64
C GLU A 149 -16.82 11.99 23.90
N GLN A 150 -17.95 12.34 23.33
CA GLN A 150 -18.77 11.43 22.54
C GLN A 150 -18.89 11.92 21.10
N PHE A 151 -18.66 11.03 20.17
CA PHE A 151 -18.79 11.30 18.73
C PHE A 151 -19.51 10.14 18.03
N THR A 152 -20.11 10.41 16.90
CA THR A 152 -20.49 9.35 15.96
C THR A 152 -19.24 8.67 15.41
N LEU A 153 -19.34 7.41 15.00
CA LEU A 153 -18.23 6.75 14.28
C LEU A 153 -17.90 7.48 12.97
N GLU A 154 -18.89 8.15 12.37
CA GLU A 154 -18.69 9.00 11.19
C GLU A 154 -17.80 10.21 11.50
N ASP A 155 -18.03 10.92 12.60
CA ASP A 155 -17.15 12.03 13.02
C ASP A 155 -15.74 11.52 13.29
N LEU A 156 -15.61 10.40 14.03
CA LEU A 156 -14.31 9.80 14.34
C LEU A 156 -13.55 9.37 13.07
N TRP A 157 -14.26 8.81 12.06
CA TRP A 157 -13.71 8.48 10.76
C TRP A 157 -13.12 9.71 10.05
N ASN A 158 -13.88 10.78 9.99
CA ASN A 158 -13.44 12.03 9.35
C ASN A 158 -12.25 12.66 10.11
N ILE A 159 -12.30 12.70 11.45
CA ILE A 159 -11.19 13.18 12.28
C ILE A 159 -9.92 12.31 12.03
N ALA A 160 -10.08 11.00 11.93
CA ALA A 160 -8.97 10.05 11.75
C ALA A 160 -8.26 10.20 10.40
N LEU A 161 -9.02 10.36 9.31
CA LEU A 161 -8.44 10.36 7.97
C LEU A 161 -8.06 11.76 7.50
N ILE A 162 -8.85 12.79 7.79
CA ILE A 162 -8.60 14.18 7.41
C ILE A 162 -7.50 14.76 8.30
N GLY A 163 -7.70 14.74 9.63
CA GLY A 163 -6.78 15.29 10.63
C GLY A 163 -5.65 14.34 11.02
N SER A 164 -5.72 13.09 10.56
CA SER A 164 -4.73 12.05 10.89
C SER A 164 -4.67 11.66 12.37
N SER A 165 -5.81 11.80 13.12
CA SER A 165 -5.88 11.51 14.56
C SER A 165 -5.64 10.02 14.85
N ASN A 166 -4.71 9.75 15.76
CA ASN A 166 -4.44 8.41 16.29
C ASN A 166 -5.52 8.01 17.29
N SER A 167 -5.92 8.95 18.15
CA SER A 167 -6.96 8.75 19.16
C SER A 167 -8.30 8.37 18.54
N ALA A 168 -8.67 9.00 17.42
CA ALA A 168 -9.87 8.64 16.67
C ALA A 168 -9.78 7.24 16.06
N ILE A 169 -8.61 6.83 15.54
CA ILE A 169 -8.38 5.46 15.06
C ILE A 169 -8.56 4.46 16.21
N ASN A 170 -7.97 4.70 17.38
CA ASN A 170 -8.07 3.80 18.53
C ASN A 170 -9.53 3.63 18.96
N THR A 171 -10.29 4.74 19.03
CA THR A 171 -11.72 4.70 19.39
C THR A 171 -12.52 3.90 18.34
N LEU A 172 -12.25 4.06 17.03
CA LEU A 172 -12.90 3.31 15.95
C LEU A 172 -12.59 1.82 16.05
N VAL A 173 -11.33 1.42 16.24
CA VAL A 173 -10.89 0.03 16.35
C VAL A 173 -11.55 -0.65 17.55
N ARG A 174 -11.55 -0.01 18.72
CA ARG A 174 -12.23 -0.49 19.91
C ARG A 174 -13.75 -0.60 19.69
N SER A 175 -14.35 0.37 19.03
CA SER A 175 -15.80 0.35 18.71
C SER A 175 -16.17 -0.73 17.69
N ALA A 176 -15.22 -1.18 16.88
CA ALA A 176 -15.36 -2.34 16.01
C ALA A 176 -15.21 -3.68 16.75
N GLY A 177 -14.94 -3.67 18.06
CA GLY A 177 -14.84 -4.85 18.91
C GLY A 177 -13.48 -5.54 18.89
N PHE A 178 -12.41 -4.84 18.46
CA PHE A 178 -11.06 -5.39 18.39
C PHE A 178 -10.13 -4.78 19.44
N SER A 179 -9.19 -5.59 19.92
CA SER A 179 -7.94 -5.08 20.49
C SER A 179 -7.06 -4.51 19.37
N ARG A 180 -6.03 -3.72 19.73
CA ARG A 180 -5.06 -3.20 18.74
C ARG A 180 -4.29 -4.32 18.06
N GLU A 181 -3.94 -5.36 18.82
CA GLU A 181 -3.21 -6.54 18.38
C GLU A 181 -4.06 -7.39 17.42
N ASP A 182 -5.31 -7.69 17.76
CA ASP A 182 -6.22 -8.45 16.91
C ASP A 182 -6.51 -7.69 15.61
N PHE A 183 -6.63 -6.36 15.70
CA PHE A 183 -6.81 -5.52 14.53
C PHE A 183 -5.59 -5.55 13.60
N ALA A 184 -4.37 -5.52 14.16
CA ALA A 184 -3.14 -5.66 13.39
C ALA A 184 -3.07 -7.01 12.64
N VAL A 185 -3.59 -8.10 13.24
CA VAL A 185 -3.73 -9.39 12.53
C VAL A 185 -4.64 -9.22 11.31
N LYS A 186 -5.78 -8.53 11.45
CA LYS A 186 -6.71 -8.24 10.32
C LYS A 186 -6.04 -7.39 9.24
N MET A 187 -5.25 -6.38 9.62
CA MET A 187 -4.49 -5.57 8.67
C MET A 187 -3.50 -6.41 7.85
N ASN A 188 -2.78 -7.33 8.49
CA ASN A 188 -1.84 -8.22 7.79
C ASN A 188 -2.58 -9.24 6.90
N GLN A 189 -3.73 -9.76 7.32
CA GLN A 189 -4.58 -10.61 6.47
C GLN A 189 -5.04 -9.85 5.22
N LYS A 190 -5.46 -8.59 5.38
CA LYS A 190 -5.84 -7.71 4.25
C LYS A 190 -4.65 -7.44 3.34
N ALA A 191 -3.46 -7.17 3.89
CA ALA A 191 -2.23 -6.96 3.12
C ALA A 191 -1.89 -8.20 2.25
N GLN A 192 -2.01 -9.41 2.80
CA GLN A 192 -1.82 -10.65 2.06
C GLN A 192 -2.85 -10.81 0.92
N ALA A 193 -4.13 -10.53 1.19
CA ALA A 193 -5.19 -10.61 0.19
C ALA A 193 -4.94 -9.64 -0.98
N LEU A 194 -4.37 -8.47 -0.71
CA LEU A 194 -3.99 -7.46 -1.69
C LEU A 194 -2.60 -7.72 -2.31
N ARG A 195 -1.90 -8.80 -1.90
CA ARG A 195 -0.54 -9.15 -2.36
C ARG A 195 0.51 -8.06 -2.10
N LEU A 196 0.39 -7.36 -0.97
CA LEU A 196 1.36 -6.37 -0.52
C LEU A 196 2.47 -7.09 0.27
N LEU A 197 3.41 -7.71 -0.45
CA LEU A 197 4.34 -8.69 0.13
C LEU A 197 5.38 -8.08 1.08
N SER A 198 5.68 -6.80 0.95
CA SER A 198 6.59 -6.08 1.84
C SER A 198 5.89 -5.46 3.06
N ALA A 199 4.54 -5.42 3.05
CA ALA A 199 3.78 -4.73 4.08
C ALA A 199 3.67 -5.57 5.37
N ARG A 200 3.92 -4.91 6.51
CA ARG A 200 3.74 -5.45 7.84
C ARG A 200 3.13 -4.39 8.75
N PHE A 201 2.13 -4.76 9.52
CA PHE A 201 1.45 -3.90 10.47
C PHE A 201 1.46 -4.52 11.86
N VAL A 202 1.77 -3.72 12.87
CA VAL A 202 1.82 -4.15 14.28
C VAL A 202 0.79 -3.40 15.13
N GLU A 203 0.24 -2.28 14.62
CA GLU A 203 -0.81 -1.51 15.27
C GLU A 203 -1.55 -0.61 14.25
N PRO A 204 -2.74 -0.06 14.56
CA PRO A 204 -3.61 0.57 13.56
C PRO A 204 -3.31 2.03 13.24
N THR A 205 -2.48 2.75 14.01
CA THR A 205 -2.33 4.21 13.89
C THR A 205 -1.17 4.64 12.99
N GLY A 206 -0.09 3.86 12.98
CA GLY A 206 1.17 4.19 12.30
C GLY A 206 2.19 4.89 13.18
N LEU A 207 2.01 4.91 14.50
CA LEU A 207 3.01 5.43 15.44
C LEU A 207 4.21 4.51 15.61
N SER A 208 4.00 3.20 15.44
CA SER A 208 5.09 2.23 15.48
C SER A 208 5.92 2.30 14.19
N GLU A 209 7.22 2.41 14.33
CA GLU A 209 8.17 2.28 13.21
C GLU A 209 8.16 0.89 12.56
N ASN A 210 7.57 -0.10 13.23
CA ASN A 210 7.41 -1.46 12.72
C ASN A 210 6.19 -1.62 11.79
N ASN A 211 5.38 -0.58 11.58
CA ASN A 211 4.42 -0.50 10.49
C ASN A 211 5.16 -0.13 9.21
N MET A 212 5.49 -1.11 8.41
CA MET A 212 6.43 -0.98 7.31
C MET A 212 5.83 -1.46 5.99
N ALA A 213 6.25 -0.85 4.90
CA ALA A 213 6.15 -1.36 3.54
C ALA A 213 7.16 -0.67 2.63
N ASN A 214 7.37 -1.17 1.43
CA ASN A 214 8.11 -0.46 0.41
C ASN A 214 7.20 0.51 -0.37
N ALA A 215 7.79 1.44 -1.13
CA ALA A 215 7.02 2.44 -1.86
C ALA A 215 6.08 1.81 -2.90
N ALA A 216 6.49 0.74 -3.58
CA ALA A 216 5.69 0.07 -4.59
C ALA A 216 4.42 -0.57 -3.99
N ASP A 217 4.52 -1.28 -2.86
CA ASP A 217 3.36 -1.85 -2.19
C ASP A 217 2.49 -0.78 -1.53
N THR A 218 3.11 0.32 -1.05
CA THR A 218 2.36 1.49 -0.54
C THR A 218 1.52 2.14 -1.64
N ALA A 219 2.03 2.26 -2.87
CA ALA A 219 1.26 2.78 -4.00
C ALA A 219 0.11 1.85 -4.39
N LYS A 220 0.33 0.53 -4.40
CA LYS A 220 -0.75 -0.45 -4.60
C LYS A 220 -1.81 -0.37 -3.50
N MET A 221 -1.38 -0.24 -2.24
CA MET A 221 -2.29 -0.06 -1.09
C MET A 221 -3.15 1.19 -1.25
N LEU A 222 -2.55 2.32 -1.67
CA LEU A 222 -3.29 3.54 -1.96
C LEU A 222 -4.34 3.31 -3.06
N ILE A 223 -3.93 2.75 -4.21
CA ILE A 223 -4.84 2.46 -5.32
C ILE A 223 -6.02 1.59 -4.86
N ASP A 224 -5.74 0.54 -4.08
CA ASP A 224 -6.78 -0.36 -3.61
C ASP A 224 -7.67 0.27 -2.52
N ALA A 225 -7.12 1.13 -1.66
CA ALA A 225 -7.88 1.91 -0.67
C ALA A 225 -8.85 2.90 -1.34
N LEU A 226 -8.41 3.59 -2.39
CA LEU A 226 -9.22 4.58 -3.09
C LEU A 226 -10.36 3.98 -3.94
N LYS A 227 -10.45 2.65 -4.08
CA LYS A 227 -11.63 1.97 -4.65
C LYS A 227 -12.83 1.99 -3.72
N PHE A 228 -12.64 2.27 -2.44
CA PHE A 228 -13.71 2.46 -1.48
C PHE A 228 -14.15 3.92 -1.50
N ASP A 229 -15.35 4.21 -1.99
CA ASP A 229 -15.88 5.57 -2.11
C ASP A 229 -15.77 6.36 -0.81
N LYS A 230 -16.01 5.70 0.34
CA LYS A 230 -15.90 6.33 1.66
C LYS A 230 -14.48 6.81 1.97
N ILE A 231 -13.45 6.04 1.58
CA ILE A 231 -12.05 6.47 1.75
C ILE A 231 -11.76 7.61 0.78
N PHE A 232 -12.07 7.40 -0.52
CA PHE A 232 -11.79 8.35 -1.58
C PHE A 232 -12.39 9.73 -1.27
N THR A 233 -13.68 9.78 -0.94
CA THR A 233 -14.35 11.04 -0.63
C THR A 233 -13.82 11.71 0.62
N THR A 234 -13.47 10.94 1.66
CA THR A 234 -12.95 11.52 2.92
C THR A 234 -11.57 12.14 2.75
N VAL A 235 -10.64 11.49 2.03
CA VAL A 235 -9.27 12.00 1.89
C VAL A 235 -9.13 13.19 0.92
N GLN A 236 -10.23 13.56 0.27
CA GLN A 236 -10.36 14.78 -0.56
C GLN A 236 -10.93 15.99 0.19
N VAL A 237 -11.33 15.80 1.46
CA VAL A 237 -11.89 16.90 2.26
C VAL A 237 -10.77 17.78 2.80
N GLY A 238 -10.80 19.07 2.46
CA GLY A 238 -9.82 20.05 2.95
C GLY A 238 -10.03 20.45 4.40
N GLU A 239 -11.29 20.46 4.86
CA GLU A 239 -11.69 20.91 6.18
C GLU A 239 -12.99 20.20 6.61
N TYR A 240 -13.06 19.79 7.87
CA TYR A 240 -14.21 19.13 8.45
C TYR A 240 -14.58 19.74 9.82
N TYR A 241 -15.87 19.80 10.12
CA TYR A 241 -16.39 20.27 11.42
C TYR A 241 -17.05 19.11 12.15
N ALA A 242 -16.34 18.47 13.06
CA ALA A 242 -16.86 17.41 13.91
C ALA A 242 -17.69 17.99 15.06
N HIS A 243 -18.74 17.27 15.47
CA HIS A 243 -19.68 17.72 16.49
C HIS A 243 -19.69 16.78 17.68
N PRO A 244 -18.90 17.08 18.77
CA PRO A 244 -19.00 16.30 20.00
C PRO A 244 -20.44 16.37 20.55
N LEU A 245 -21.00 15.23 20.92
CA LEU A 245 -22.37 15.20 21.46
C LEU A 245 -22.46 16.01 22.74
N GLY A 246 -23.52 16.80 22.87
CA GLY A 246 -23.71 17.68 24.03
C GLY A 246 -22.89 18.98 23.97
N SER A 247 -21.97 19.14 23.01
CA SER A 247 -21.25 20.41 22.80
C SER A 247 -21.96 21.31 21.82
N LYS A 248 -21.98 22.63 22.13
CA LYS A 248 -22.44 23.65 21.18
C LYS A 248 -21.36 24.08 20.19
N LYS A 249 -20.10 23.67 20.42
CA LYS A 249 -18.95 24.03 19.58
C LYS A 249 -18.56 22.87 18.71
N ALA A 250 -18.58 23.08 17.40
CA ALA A 250 -17.96 22.17 16.46
C ALA A 250 -16.43 22.23 16.60
N ARG A 251 -15.79 21.09 16.38
CA ARG A 251 -14.33 20.99 16.34
C ARG A 251 -13.88 20.99 14.88
N ARG A 252 -13.11 22.01 14.53
CA ARG A 252 -12.56 22.17 13.20
C ARG A 252 -11.34 21.23 13.02
N VAL A 253 -11.35 20.47 11.96
CA VAL A 253 -10.28 19.51 11.59
C VAL A 253 -9.79 19.87 10.19
N TRP A 254 -8.51 20.20 10.07
CA TRP A 254 -7.86 20.49 8.81
C TRP A 254 -7.23 19.25 8.21
N THR A 255 -7.28 19.16 6.89
CA THR A 255 -6.49 18.13 6.19
C THR A 255 -5.01 18.34 6.42
N THR A 256 -4.28 17.20 6.46
CA THR A 256 -2.82 17.21 6.47
C THR A 256 -2.22 17.28 5.06
N ASN A 257 -3.05 17.26 4.01
CA ASN A 257 -2.62 17.26 2.61
C ASN A 257 -2.50 18.69 2.06
N TRP A 258 -1.28 19.18 1.95
CA TRP A 258 -0.99 20.54 1.51
C TRP A 258 -1.18 20.76 0.00
N LEU A 259 -1.19 19.71 -0.82
CA LEU A 259 -1.57 19.86 -2.23
C LEU A 259 -3.06 20.19 -2.36
N LEU A 260 -3.89 19.52 -1.55
CA LEU A 260 -5.35 19.72 -1.56
C LEU A 260 -5.76 21.14 -1.13
N THR A 261 -4.99 21.76 -0.23
CA THR A 261 -5.25 23.14 0.25
C THR A 261 -4.47 24.19 -0.53
N ASN A 262 -3.69 23.78 -1.50
CA ASN A 262 -2.78 24.63 -2.30
C ASN A 262 -1.74 25.42 -1.46
N TRP A 263 -1.43 24.93 -0.24
CA TRP A 263 -0.30 25.47 0.54
C TRP A 263 1.05 25.16 -0.13
N VAL A 264 1.15 24.04 -0.82
CA VAL A 264 2.15 23.80 -1.85
C VAL A 264 1.46 24.03 -3.18
N PRO A 265 1.82 25.10 -3.92
CA PRO A 265 1.19 25.44 -5.18
C PRO A 265 1.26 24.30 -6.20
N ASN A 266 0.15 24.02 -6.87
CA ASN A 266 0.05 23.00 -7.90
C ASN A 266 -1.12 23.32 -8.84
N GLU A 267 -1.14 22.72 -10.04
CA GLU A 267 -2.15 22.93 -11.06
C GLU A 267 -3.26 21.85 -11.05
N PHE A 268 -3.20 20.88 -10.11
CA PHE A 268 -4.21 19.83 -10.02
C PHE A 268 -5.50 20.38 -9.40
N LYS A 269 -6.63 19.99 -9.97
CA LYS A 269 -7.95 20.30 -9.37
C LYS A 269 -8.11 19.50 -8.07
N ALA A 270 -8.78 20.08 -7.08
CA ALA A 270 -8.95 19.44 -5.76
C ALA A 270 -9.63 18.06 -5.85
N GLU A 271 -10.60 17.88 -6.76
CA GLU A 271 -11.26 16.60 -7.04
C GLU A 271 -10.33 15.52 -7.61
N ASN A 272 -9.17 15.93 -8.12
CA ASN A 272 -8.15 15.06 -8.70
C ASN A 272 -7.03 14.72 -7.70
N ILE A 273 -7.15 15.12 -6.44
CA ILE A 273 -6.13 14.94 -5.40
C ILE A 273 -6.73 14.09 -4.27
N ALA A 274 -6.25 12.86 -4.09
CA ALA A 274 -6.66 11.99 -2.99
C ALA A 274 -5.45 11.32 -2.35
N GLY A 275 -5.19 11.57 -1.05
CA GLY A 275 -3.95 11.06 -0.46
C GLY A 275 -3.88 11.10 1.06
N LYS A 276 -2.82 10.49 1.59
CA LYS A 276 -2.55 10.41 3.02
C LYS A 276 -1.09 10.71 3.34
N THR A 277 -0.87 11.54 4.32
CA THR A 277 0.45 11.87 4.86
C THR A 277 0.86 10.91 5.98
N GLY A 278 2.14 10.82 6.24
CA GLY A 278 2.72 10.14 7.40
C GLY A 278 3.98 10.84 7.88
N TYR A 279 4.20 10.86 9.18
CA TYR A 279 5.42 11.32 9.81
C TYR A 279 5.59 10.69 11.19
N ILE A 280 6.74 10.11 11.41
CA ILE A 280 7.37 9.85 12.70
C ILE A 280 8.85 10.13 12.53
N GLU A 281 9.60 10.34 13.59
CA GLU A 281 11.01 10.70 13.50
C GLU A 281 11.83 9.67 12.69
N SER A 282 11.60 8.38 12.92
CA SER A 282 12.30 7.28 12.22
C SER A 282 11.90 7.11 10.75
N SER A 283 10.70 7.56 10.33
CA SER A 283 10.27 7.47 8.93
C SER A 283 10.72 8.66 8.08
N GLY A 284 10.92 9.83 8.68
CA GLY A 284 10.92 11.08 7.96
C GLY A 284 9.53 11.43 7.41
N TYR A 285 9.45 12.32 6.44
CA TYR A 285 8.19 12.80 5.88
C TYR A 285 7.72 11.92 4.72
N ASN A 286 6.55 11.30 4.88
CA ASN A 286 5.95 10.40 3.91
C ASN A 286 4.68 11.02 3.30
N PHE A 287 4.43 10.72 2.03
CA PHE A 287 3.19 11.07 1.35
C PHE A 287 2.85 10.03 0.29
N ALA A 288 1.60 9.58 0.29
CA ALA A 288 1.02 8.72 -0.72
C ALA A 288 -0.20 9.44 -1.29
N VAL A 289 -0.22 9.71 -2.60
CA VAL A 289 -1.25 10.51 -3.25
C VAL A 289 -1.59 9.95 -4.62
N SER A 290 -2.87 9.92 -4.95
CA SER A 290 -3.37 9.77 -6.31
C SER A 290 -3.60 11.16 -6.89
N LEU A 291 -3.07 11.36 -8.10
CA LEU A 291 -3.23 12.58 -8.88
C LEU A 291 -3.76 12.21 -10.26
N SER A 292 -4.69 13.01 -10.77
CA SER A 292 -5.24 12.80 -12.11
C SER A 292 -5.08 14.06 -12.96
N ASP A 293 -4.84 13.85 -14.26
CA ASP A 293 -4.82 14.92 -15.26
C ASP A 293 -6.26 15.31 -15.71
N GLU A 294 -6.36 16.25 -16.62
CA GLU A 294 -7.64 16.69 -17.19
C GLU A 294 -8.33 15.64 -18.10
N ARG A 295 -7.58 14.61 -18.53
CA ARG A 295 -8.06 13.48 -19.34
C ARG A 295 -8.49 12.28 -18.50
N ALA A 296 -8.46 12.44 -17.17
CA ALA A 296 -8.75 11.40 -16.18
C ALA A 296 -7.74 10.23 -16.16
N HIS A 297 -6.53 10.42 -16.70
CA HIS A 297 -5.43 9.51 -16.40
C HIS A 297 -5.03 9.70 -14.94
N SER A 298 -4.96 8.61 -14.20
CA SER A 298 -4.67 8.65 -12.76
C SER A 298 -3.38 7.91 -12.46
N ILE A 299 -2.55 8.51 -11.62
CA ILE A 299 -1.30 7.93 -11.13
C ILE A 299 -1.29 7.89 -9.60
N ALA A 300 -0.61 6.91 -9.05
CA ALA A 300 -0.31 6.85 -7.62
C ALA A 300 1.16 7.23 -7.40
N VAL A 301 1.38 8.32 -6.71
CA VAL A 301 2.72 8.82 -6.34
C VAL A 301 2.96 8.54 -4.88
N VAL A 302 4.08 7.90 -4.56
CA VAL A 302 4.52 7.67 -3.18
C VAL A 302 5.92 8.21 -2.98
N VAL A 303 6.06 9.03 -1.95
CA VAL A 303 7.31 9.62 -1.47
C VAL A 303 7.50 9.17 -0.03
N LEU A 304 8.59 8.46 0.28
CA LEU A 304 8.93 7.98 1.62
C LEU A 304 10.27 8.55 2.08
N GLY A 305 10.27 9.11 3.29
CA GLY A 305 11.46 9.64 3.91
C GLY A 305 12.01 10.90 3.25
N ALA A 306 11.15 11.83 2.82
CA ALA A 306 11.57 13.15 2.40
C ALA A 306 12.18 13.92 3.57
N SER A 307 13.11 14.85 3.29
CA SER A 307 13.87 15.58 4.30
C SER A 307 13.05 16.62 5.07
N GLY A 308 11.87 17.00 4.56
CA GLY A 308 11.04 18.04 5.16
C GLY A 308 9.56 17.89 4.85
N ASN A 309 8.76 18.63 5.63
CA ASN A 309 7.30 18.57 5.49
C ASN A 309 6.82 19.08 4.12
N GLU A 310 7.37 20.17 3.63
CA GLU A 310 7.04 20.74 2.33
C GLU A 310 7.56 19.86 1.18
N GLN A 311 8.77 19.30 1.35
CA GLN A 311 9.44 18.49 0.34
C GLN A 311 8.62 17.27 -0.07
N ARG A 312 7.97 16.57 0.87
CA ARG A 312 7.13 15.41 0.50
C ARG A 312 6.00 15.76 -0.47
N PHE A 313 5.50 17.00 -0.43
CA PHE A 313 4.42 17.47 -1.32
C PHE A 313 4.99 17.99 -2.64
N SER A 314 6.02 18.85 -2.59
CA SER A 314 6.65 19.37 -3.80
C SER A 314 7.25 18.26 -4.65
N GLU A 315 7.92 17.30 -4.03
CA GLU A 315 8.47 16.13 -4.72
C GLU A 315 7.38 15.23 -5.35
N ALA A 316 6.26 15.03 -4.64
CA ALA A 316 5.14 14.26 -5.21
C ALA A 316 4.49 14.99 -6.38
N ARG A 317 4.32 16.31 -6.31
CA ARG A 317 3.84 17.16 -7.41
C ARG A 317 4.79 17.08 -8.60
N ASP A 318 6.08 17.33 -8.37
CA ASP A 318 7.09 17.36 -9.44
C ASP A 318 7.19 16.01 -10.16
N LEU A 319 7.06 14.89 -9.41
CA LEU A 319 6.98 13.54 -9.98
C LEU A 319 5.73 13.34 -10.83
N ALA A 320 4.59 13.87 -10.40
CA ALA A 320 3.35 13.77 -11.16
C ALA A 320 3.41 14.60 -12.44
N GLU A 321 3.84 15.86 -12.35
CA GLU A 321 4.01 16.74 -13.50
C GLU A 321 4.99 16.16 -14.52
N TRP A 322 6.13 15.64 -14.03
CA TRP A 322 7.10 14.95 -14.88
C TRP A 322 6.46 13.73 -15.57
N THR A 323 5.70 12.93 -14.81
CA THR A 323 5.08 11.72 -15.37
C THR A 323 4.08 12.06 -16.47
N PHE A 324 3.17 13.02 -16.26
CA PHE A 324 2.19 13.42 -17.25
C PHE A 324 2.82 14.11 -18.48
N ALA A 325 4.00 14.71 -18.32
CA ALA A 325 4.75 15.30 -19.43
C ALA A 325 5.53 14.27 -20.27
N HIS A 326 5.90 13.11 -19.73
CA HIS A 326 6.82 12.15 -20.35
C HIS A 326 6.15 10.84 -20.76
N PHE A 327 4.91 10.57 -20.33
CA PHE A 327 4.19 9.36 -20.69
C PHE A 327 2.97 9.67 -21.55
N VAL A 328 2.68 8.76 -22.47
CA VAL A 328 1.50 8.80 -23.36
C VAL A 328 0.64 7.59 -23.04
N TRP A 329 -0.64 7.80 -22.78
CA TRP A 329 -1.60 6.73 -22.47
C TRP A 329 -2.20 6.12 -23.76
N PRO A 330 -2.73 4.88 -23.69
CA PRO A 330 -3.23 4.15 -24.87
C PRO A 330 -4.35 4.84 -25.65
N ASP A 331 -5.07 5.77 -25.05
CA ASP A 331 -6.17 6.55 -25.61
C ASP A 331 -5.74 7.93 -26.12
N GLU A 332 -4.45 8.27 -26.01
CA GLU A 332 -3.92 9.55 -26.49
C GLU A 332 -3.43 9.51 -27.94
N GLU A 333 -3.51 10.67 -28.57
CA GLU A 333 -2.92 10.89 -29.88
C GLU A 333 -1.39 10.70 -29.80
N GLY A 334 -0.81 9.98 -30.74
CA GLY A 334 0.63 9.67 -30.74
C GLY A 334 1.00 8.35 -30.08
N TYR A 335 0.14 7.72 -29.24
CA TYR A 335 0.45 6.44 -28.61
C TYR A 335 0.84 5.35 -29.62
N ASN A 336 0.11 5.27 -30.75
CA ASN A 336 0.38 4.28 -31.78
C ASN A 336 1.76 4.44 -32.42
N ALA A 337 2.28 5.67 -32.51
CA ALA A 337 3.61 5.93 -33.05
C ALA A 337 4.74 5.47 -32.09
N LEU A 338 4.43 5.30 -30.79
CA LEU A 338 5.39 4.76 -29.82
C LEU A 338 5.40 3.22 -29.77
N VAL A 339 4.38 2.58 -30.36
CA VAL A 339 4.23 1.11 -30.41
C VAL A 339 4.88 0.51 -31.65
N GLU A 340 5.00 1.29 -32.73
CA GLU A 340 5.65 0.92 -33.99
C GLU A 340 7.18 0.99 -33.88
#